data_85eb4007efdb607dbbb361c1b7938bde
#
_entry.id   85eb4007efdb607dbbb361c1b7938bde
#
_cell.length_a   1.000
_cell.length_b   1.000
_cell.length_c   1.000
_cell.angle_alpha   90.00
_cell.angle_beta   90.00
_cell.angle_gamma   90.00
#
_symmetry.space_group_name_H-M   'P 1'
#
loop_
_entity.id
_entity.type
_entity.pdbx_description
1 polymer ?
#
loop_
_entity_poly.entity_id
_entity_poly.type
_entity_poly.pdbx_seq_one_letter_code
_entity_poly.pdbx_strand_id
1 'polypeptide(L)'
;MIKIIQGDITTLAVDAIVNAANQVMLGGGGVDGAIHDAAGPELYEACLNVPEVRPGVRCPTGEARITPGFRLPAKFVIHTVGPVYRDGLHGEPEKLAACYRNSLTLAAENGCKSIAFPCISTGVYGYPIEDAAKIAVRETEAFLKTHDIDVVFCCFLEYDARIYEKLLQGVK
;
A
#
# COMPACT_ATOMS: atom_id res chain seq x y z
N MET A 1 14.55 4.09 -7.43
CA MET A 1 15.29 3.96 -6.16
C MET A 1 14.37 3.45 -5.07
N ILE A 2 14.83 2.52 -4.25
CA ILE A 2 14.07 1.97 -3.12
C ILE A 2 14.69 2.47 -1.82
N LYS A 3 13.85 2.96 -0.92
CA LYS A 3 14.26 3.47 0.39
C LYS A 3 13.40 2.84 1.48
N ILE A 4 14.02 2.50 2.61
CA ILE A 4 13.30 1.98 3.78
C ILE A 4 13.35 3.05 4.86
N ILE A 5 12.21 3.36 5.45
CA ILE A 5 12.13 4.25 6.60
C ILE A 5 11.24 3.62 7.68
N GLN A 6 11.52 3.98 8.92
CA GLN A 6 10.61 3.70 10.02
C GLN A 6 9.89 5.00 10.38
N GLY A 7 8.58 4.98 10.42
CA GLY A 7 7.83 6.17 10.74
C GLY A 7 6.35 6.07 10.43
N ASP A 8 5.71 7.23 10.39
CA ASP A 8 4.29 7.38 10.12
C ASP A 8 4.09 7.81 8.67
N ILE A 9 3.46 6.95 7.87
CA ILE A 9 3.26 7.18 6.46
C ILE A 9 2.43 8.45 6.18
N THR A 10 1.59 8.86 7.12
CA THR A 10 0.74 10.05 6.94
C THR A 10 1.52 11.36 6.95
N THR A 11 2.78 11.33 7.36
CA THR A 11 3.65 12.52 7.43
C THR A 11 4.50 12.71 6.18
N LEU A 12 4.46 11.77 5.23
CA LEU A 12 5.39 11.79 4.10
C LEU A 12 4.87 12.67 2.96
N ALA A 13 5.75 13.58 2.49
CA ALA A 13 5.46 14.48 1.38
C ALA A 13 5.87 13.84 0.04
N VAL A 14 5.35 12.66 -0.23
CA VAL A 14 5.52 11.95 -1.51
C VAL A 14 4.32 12.22 -2.42
N ASP A 15 4.41 11.81 -3.68
CA ASP A 15 3.27 12.03 -4.60
C ASP A 15 2.07 11.15 -4.20
N ALA A 16 2.31 9.90 -3.83
CA ALA A 16 1.24 9.02 -3.38
C ALA A 16 1.65 8.22 -2.15
N ILE A 17 0.75 8.08 -1.19
CA ILE A 17 0.87 7.08 -0.13
C ILE A 17 -0.15 5.98 -0.39
N VAL A 18 0.21 4.74 -0.04
CA VAL A 18 -0.67 3.60 -0.21
C VAL A 18 -1.38 3.30 1.10
N ASN A 19 -2.68 3.10 1.02
CA ASN A 19 -3.52 2.72 2.15
C ASN A 19 -3.83 1.22 2.06
N ALA A 20 -3.63 0.51 3.16
CA ALA A 20 -4.08 -0.88 3.30
C ALA A 20 -5.56 -0.85 3.70
N ALA A 21 -6.42 -0.72 2.70
CA ALA A 21 -7.86 -0.55 2.87
C ALA A 21 -8.58 -1.90 2.99
N ASN A 22 -9.85 -1.84 3.31
CA ASN A 22 -10.77 -2.96 3.16
C ASN A 22 -11.59 -2.77 1.88
N GLN A 23 -12.38 -3.77 1.52
CA GLN A 23 -13.14 -3.76 0.26
C GLN A 23 -14.20 -2.66 0.19
N VAL A 24 -14.73 -2.22 1.32
CA VAL A 24 -15.73 -1.15 1.39
C VAL A 24 -15.10 0.22 1.16
N MET A 25 -13.85 0.41 1.56
CA MET A 25 -13.06 1.65 1.44
C MET A 25 -13.57 2.82 2.29
N LEU A 26 -14.31 2.59 3.35
CA LEU A 26 -14.89 3.67 4.16
C LEU A 26 -14.21 3.84 5.52
N GLY A 27 -12.95 3.40 5.63
CA GLY A 27 -12.19 3.51 6.86
C GLY A 27 -12.16 2.22 7.64
N GLY A 28 -11.32 2.19 8.65
CA GLY A 28 -11.13 1.03 9.52
C GLY A 28 -10.06 1.33 10.55
N GLY A 29 -9.40 0.30 11.05
CA GLY A 29 -8.32 0.44 12.01
C GLY A 29 -6.94 0.53 11.36
N GLY A 30 -5.89 0.56 12.18
CA GLY A 30 -4.52 0.56 11.73
C GLY A 30 -4.18 1.75 10.83
N VAL A 31 -3.42 1.50 9.76
CA VAL A 31 -3.01 2.56 8.84
C VAL A 31 -4.20 3.20 8.12
N ASP A 32 -5.25 2.43 7.85
CA ASP A 32 -6.46 2.93 7.21
C ASP A 32 -7.10 4.03 8.05
N GLY A 33 -7.28 3.78 9.36
CA GLY A 33 -7.81 4.77 10.29
C GLY A 33 -6.91 5.99 10.40
N ALA A 34 -5.60 5.79 10.48
CA ALA A 34 -4.63 6.88 10.59
C ALA A 34 -4.66 7.77 9.34
N ILE A 35 -4.76 7.19 8.15
CA ILE A 35 -4.83 7.95 6.90
C ILE A 35 -6.13 8.75 6.82
N HIS A 36 -7.28 8.15 7.16
CA HIS A 36 -8.54 8.86 7.17
C HIS A 36 -8.55 10.00 8.17
N ASP A 37 -8.00 9.80 9.37
CA ASP A 37 -7.91 10.86 10.38
C ASP A 37 -7.04 12.03 9.90
N ALA A 38 -5.88 11.73 9.32
CA ALA A 38 -4.96 12.76 8.85
C ALA A 38 -5.47 13.50 7.60
N ALA A 39 -6.14 12.80 6.71
CA ALA A 39 -6.67 13.39 5.46
C ALA A 39 -7.89 14.29 5.70
N GLY A 40 -8.63 14.03 6.75
CA GLY A 40 -9.88 14.73 7.04
C GLY A 40 -11.10 14.09 6.37
N PRO A 41 -12.32 14.63 6.61
CA PRO A 41 -13.57 14.02 6.16
C PRO A 41 -13.73 13.96 4.65
N GLU A 42 -13.01 14.78 3.90
CA GLU A 42 -13.09 14.79 2.44
C GLU A 42 -12.65 13.47 1.83
N LEU A 43 -11.71 12.76 2.48
CA LEU A 43 -11.29 11.44 2.00
C LEU A 43 -12.42 10.42 2.05
N TYR A 44 -13.18 10.41 3.14
CA TYR A 44 -14.36 9.56 3.27
C TYR A 44 -15.36 9.83 2.13
N GLU A 45 -15.63 11.12 1.87
CA GLU A 45 -16.54 11.52 0.80
C GLU A 45 -16.04 11.05 -0.58
N ALA A 46 -14.75 11.19 -0.84
CA ALA A 46 -14.15 10.72 -2.09
C ALA A 46 -14.28 9.20 -2.23
N CYS A 47 -14.08 8.46 -1.15
CA CYS A 47 -14.23 7.00 -1.16
C CYS A 47 -15.69 6.59 -1.42
N LEU A 48 -16.67 7.31 -0.88
CA LEU A 48 -18.08 7.07 -1.16
C LEU A 48 -18.40 7.19 -2.66
N ASN A 49 -17.67 8.04 -3.38
CA ASN A 49 -17.88 8.25 -4.81
C ASN A 49 -17.18 7.18 -5.67
N VAL A 50 -16.37 6.32 -5.09
CA VAL A 50 -15.80 5.19 -5.83
C VAL A 50 -16.93 4.19 -6.09
N PRO A 51 -17.16 3.79 -7.37
CA PRO A 51 -18.27 2.88 -7.67
C PRO A 51 -18.11 1.52 -7.01
N GLU A 52 -19.20 0.99 -6.49
CA GLU A 52 -19.24 -0.40 -6.03
C GLU A 52 -19.26 -1.33 -7.25
N VAL A 53 -18.34 -2.30 -7.29
CA VAL A 53 -18.31 -3.33 -8.33
C VAL A 53 -19.31 -4.43 -8.05
N ARG A 54 -19.70 -4.59 -6.79
CA ARG A 54 -20.81 -5.40 -6.30
C ARG A 54 -21.20 -4.88 -4.91
N PRO A 55 -22.37 -5.24 -4.36
CA PRO A 55 -22.80 -4.68 -3.06
C PRO A 55 -21.74 -4.82 -1.97
N GLY A 56 -21.37 -3.69 -1.36
CA GLY A 56 -20.39 -3.62 -0.29
C GLY A 56 -18.93 -3.69 -0.72
N VAL A 57 -18.63 -3.76 -2.02
CA VAL A 57 -17.25 -3.88 -2.51
C VAL A 57 -16.94 -2.78 -3.52
N ARG A 58 -16.11 -1.81 -3.10
CA ARG A 58 -15.57 -0.78 -3.99
C ARG A 58 -14.23 -1.21 -4.58
N CYS A 59 -13.39 -1.86 -3.76
CA CYS A 59 -12.07 -2.32 -4.20
C CYS A 59 -11.93 -3.80 -3.83
N PRO A 60 -12.00 -4.70 -4.81
CA PRO A 60 -11.75 -6.12 -4.54
C PRO A 60 -10.32 -6.39 -4.10
N THR A 61 -10.11 -7.48 -3.37
CA THR A 61 -8.77 -7.88 -2.92
C THR A 61 -7.80 -7.99 -4.10
N GLY A 62 -6.66 -7.35 -3.98
CA GLY A 62 -5.61 -7.32 -5.01
C GLY A 62 -5.71 -6.14 -5.98
N GLU A 63 -6.83 -5.43 -6.00
CA GLU A 63 -7.00 -4.25 -6.85
C GLU A 63 -6.61 -2.97 -6.12
N ALA A 64 -6.61 -1.85 -6.83
CA ALA A 64 -6.27 -0.55 -6.27
C ALA A 64 -7.18 0.55 -6.83
N ARG A 65 -7.40 1.58 -6.02
CA ARG A 65 -8.18 2.78 -6.39
C ARG A 65 -7.42 4.01 -5.93
N ILE A 66 -7.56 5.13 -6.62
CA ILE A 66 -6.84 6.36 -6.28
C ILE A 66 -7.82 7.48 -5.95
N THR A 67 -7.47 8.25 -4.92
CA THR A 67 -8.19 9.47 -4.52
C THR A 67 -7.17 10.58 -4.27
N PRO A 68 -7.60 11.86 -4.23
CA PRO A 68 -6.72 12.92 -3.72
C PRO A 68 -6.36 12.68 -2.25
N GLY A 69 -5.27 13.33 -1.80
CA GLY A 69 -4.80 13.21 -0.42
C GLY A 69 -5.41 14.22 0.56
N PHE A 70 -6.09 15.24 0.06
CA PHE A 70 -6.74 16.29 0.86
C PHE A 70 -5.76 16.96 1.84
N ARG A 71 -5.92 16.75 3.16
CA ARG A 71 -5.07 17.40 4.16
C ARG A 71 -3.73 16.72 4.37
N LEU A 72 -3.50 15.56 3.73
CA LEU A 72 -2.21 14.88 3.79
C LEU A 72 -1.14 15.67 3.03
N PRO A 73 0.15 15.55 3.43
CA PRO A 73 1.24 16.07 2.60
C PRO A 73 1.31 15.39 1.23
N ALA A 74 0.93 14.12 1.13
CA ALA A 74 0.88 13.38 -0.13
C ALA A 74 -0.24 13.92 -1.02
N LYS A 75 0.01 13.96 -2.33
CA LYS A 75 -0.98 14.44 -3.30
C LYS A 75 -2.14 13.46 -3.47
N PHE A 76 -1.85 12.16 -3.43
CA PHE A 76 -2.82 11.09 -3.66
C PHE A 76 -2.76 10.04 -2.57
N VAL A 77 -3.88 9.35 -2.38
CA VAL A 77 -3.94 8.09 -1.64
C VAL A 77 -4.32 7.00 -2.61
N ILE A 78 -3.52 5.94 -2.66
CA ILE A 78 -3.82 4.74 -3.42
C ILE A 78 -4.31 3.69 -2.44
N HIS A 79 -5.58 3.30 -2.57
CA HIS A 79 -6.21 2.31 -1.69
C HIS A 79 -6.10 0.95 -2.33
N THR A 80 -5.48 0.01 -1.63
CA THR A 80 -5.37 -1.37 -2.10
C THR A 80 -5.78 -2.31 -0.98
N VAL A 81 -6.36 -3.45 -1.33
CA VAL A 81 -6.92 -4.40 -0.36
C VAL A 81 -6.08 -5.66 -0.37
N GLY A 82 -5.29 -5.84 0.68
CA GLY A 82 -4.47 -7.03 0.84
C GLY A 82 -5.30 -8.24 1.23
N PRO A 83 -4.78 -9.45 0.96
CA PRO A 83 -5.47 -10.68 1.35
C PRO A 83 -5.37 -10.93 2.84
N VAL A 84 -6.39 -11.58 3.40
CA VAL A 84 -6.31 -12.20 4.72
C VAL A 84 -5.50 -13.48 4.56
N TYR A 85 -4.45 -13.62 5.36
CA TYR A 85 -3.56 -14.78 5.27
C TYR A 85 -4.16 -15.97 6.00
N ARG A 86 -4.18 -17.12 5.33
CA ARG A 86 -4.58 -18.41 5.94
C ARG A 86 -3.38 -19.34 6.06
N ASP A 87 -2.82 -19.74 4.92
CA ASP A 87 -1.73 -20.72 4.86
C ASP A 87 -0.77 -20.49 3.67
N GLY A 88 -1.04 -19.48 2.84
CA GLY A 88 -0.27 -19.20 1.63
C GLY A 88 -0.66 -20.06 0.44
N LEU A 89 -1.67 -20.93 0.57
CA LEU A 89 -2.10 -21.86 -0.47
C LEU A 89 -3.46 -21.53 -1.08
N HIS A 90 -4.05 -20.37 -0.72
CA HIS A 90 -5.35 -19.91 -1.19
C HIS A 90 -5.27 -18.63 -2.02
N GLY A 91 -4.18 -18.48 -2.79
CA GLY A 91 -3.99 -17.34 -3.66
C GLY A 91 -3.50 -16.07 -2.95
N GLU A 92 -3.15 -16.13 -1.67
CA GLU A 92 -2.69 -14.96 -0.92
C GLU A 92 -1.43 -14.34 -1.51
N PRO A 93 -0.38 -15.14 -1.88
CA PRO A 93 0.81 -14.54 -2.49
C PRO A 93 0.52 -13.77 -3.78
N GLU A 94 -0.31 -14.31 -4.66
CA GLU A 94 -0.69 -13.68 -5.92
C GLU A 94 -1.50 -12.41 -5.69
N LYS A 95 -2.39 -12.42 -4.70
CA LYS A 95 -3.20 -11.25 -4.36
C LYS A 95 -2.34 -10.15 -3.75
N LEU A 96 -1.41 -10.50 -2.87
CA LEU A 96 -0.50 -9.52 -2.29
C LEU A 96 0.42 -8.92 -3.36
N ALA A 97 0.96 -9.75 -4.25
CA ALA A 97 1.76 -9.27 -5.38
C ALA A 97 0.96 -8.30 -6.26
N ALA A 98 -0.32 -8.61 -6.51
CA ALA A 98 -1.20 -7.76 -7.29
C ALA A 98 -1.41 -6.40 -6.62
N CYS A 99 -1.49 -6.33 -5.28
CA CYS A 99 -1.60 -5.07 -4.55
C CYS A 99 -0.44 -4.14 -4.88
N TYR A 100 0.78 -4.64 -4.83
CA TYR A 100 1.97 -3.84 -5.13
C TYR A 100 2.03 -3.44 -6.60
N ARG A 101 1.82 -4.39 -7.50
CA ARG A 101 1.85 -4.14 -8.94
C ARG A 101 0.77 -3.14 -9.38
N ASN A 102 -0.46 -3.32 -8.93
CA ASN A 102 -1.57 -2.44 -9.29
C ASN A 102 -1.41 -1.04 -8.70
N SER A 103 -0.88 -0.95 -7.48
CA SER A 103 -0.60 0.35 -6.84
C SER A 103 0.47 1.12 -7.60
N LEU A 104 1.56 0.44 -7.97
CA LEU A 104 2.65 1.06 -8.74
C LEU A 104 2.18 1.49 -10.12
N THR A 105 1.39 0.66 -10.80
CA THR A 105 0.83 0.99 -12.11
C THR A 105 -0.06 2.22 -12.02
N LEU A 106 -0.93 2.27 -11.02
CA LEU A 106 -1.85 3.38 -10.83
C LEU A 106 -1.10 4.68 -10.53
N ALA A 107 -0.05 4.62 -9.73
CA ALA A 107 0.82 5.76 -9.45
C ALA A 107 1.47 6.28 -10.73
N ALA A 108 2.04 5.38 -11.55
CA ALA A 108 2.67 5.75 -12.81
C ALA A 108 1.68 6.37 -13.79
N GLU A 109 0.47 5.81 -13.88
CA GLU A 109 -0.59 6.34 -14.74
C GLU A 109 -1.03 7.75 -14.34
N ASN A 110 -0.87 8.11 -13.07
CA ASN A 110 -1.21 9.43 -12.55
C ASN A 110 -0.01 10.37 -12.43
N GLY A 111 1.10 10.04 -13.08
CA GLY A 111 2.27 10.89 -13.14
C GLY A 111 3.08 10.99 -11.87
N CYS A 112 2.91 10.07 -10.92
CA CYS A 112 3.64 10.09 -9.66
C CYS A 112 5.12 9.78 -9.87
N LYS A 113 5.98 10.55 -9.22
CA LYS A 113 7.43 10.34 -9.20
C LYS A 113 7.89 9.64 -7.92
N SER A 114 7.03 9.57 -6.93
CA SER A 114 7.33 8.93 -5.65
C SER A 114 6.07 8.28 -5.08
N ILE A 115 6.26 7.16 -4.38
CA ILE A 115 5.19 6.40 -3.75
C ILE A 115 5.71 5.79 -2.45
N ALA A 116 4.89 5.78 -1.41
CA ALA A 116 5.23 5.12 -0.14
C ALA A 116 4.22 4.03 0.16
N PHE A 117 4.73 2.87 0.56
CA PHE A 117 3.93 1.71 0.94
C PHE A 117 4.01 1.43 2.44
N PRO A 118 2.89 1.07 3.08
CA PRO A 118 2.93 0.45 4.39
C PRO A 118 3.21 -1.05 4.24
N CYS A 119 3.28 -1.77 5.35
CA CYS A 119 3.40 -3.24 5.33
C CYS A 119 2.02 -3.87 5.13
N ILE A 120 1.64 -4.11 3.88
CA ILE A 120 0.30 -4.59 3.53
C ILE A 120 0.08 -6.01 4.04
N SER A 121 -1.11 -6.26 4.63
CA SER A 121 -1.58 -7.55 5.13
C SER A 121 -0.86 -8.11 6.37
N THR A 122 0.15 -7.43 6.91
CA THR A 122 0.96 -7.99 8.01
C THR A 122 0.43 -7.67 9.41
N GLY A 123 -0.61 -6.84 9.50
CA GLY A 123 -1.27 -6.55 10.77
C GLY A 123 -2.34 -7.59 11.07
N VAL A 124 -3.61 -7.12 11.18
CA VAL A 124 -4.75 -7.97 11.53
C VAL A 124 -4.95 -9.12 10.54
N TYR A 125 -4.59 -8.92 9.26
CA TYR A 125 -4.72 -9.97 8.25
C TYR A 125 -3.69 -11.09 8.38
N GLY A 126 -2.69 -10.93 9.24
CA GLY A 126 -1.82 -12.01 9.69
C GLY A 126 -0.80 -12.53 8.69
N TYR A 127 -0.53 -11.85 7.60
CA TYR A 127 0.50 -12.29 6.64
C TYR A 127 1.86 -12.27 7.33
N PRO A 128 2.66 -13.36 7.25
CA PRO A 128 4.00 -13.35 7.82
C PRO A 128 4.85 -12.25 7.20
N ILE A 129 5.48 -11.43 8.04
CA ILE A 129 6.17 -10.22 7.59
C ILE A 129 7.32 -10.54 6.61
N GLU A 130 8.08 -11.60 6.86
CA GLU A 130 9.19 -11.95 5.97
C GLU A 130 8.71 -12.33 4.58
N ASP A 131 7.65 -13.13 4.49
CA ASP A 131 7.08 -13.56 3.22
C ASP A 131 6.44 -12.38 2.48
N ALA A 132 5.72 -11.53 3.21
CA ALA A 132 5.11 -10.34 2.64
C ALA A 132 6.16 -9.36 2.12
N ALA A 133 7.23 -9.15 2.87
CA ALA A 133 8.32 -8.25 2.47
C ALA A 133 9.03 -8.75 1.21
N LYS A 134 9.24 -10.07 1.09
CA LYS A 134 9.83 -10.64 -0.12
C LYS A 134 8.98 -10.35 -1.36
N ILE A 135 7.67 -10.47 -1.24
CA ILE A 135 6.75 -10.18 -2.33
C ILE A 135 6.80 -8.69 -2.68
N ALA A 136 6.77 -7.81 -1.67
CA ALA A 136 6.81 -6.37 -1.86
C ALA A 136 8.08 -5.94 -2.61
N VAL A 137 9.22 -6.42 -2.18
CA VAL A 137 10.53 -6.08 -2.79
C VAL A 137 10.61 -6.64 -4.21
N ARG A 138 10.21 -7.89 -4.41
CA ARG A 138 10.25 -8.55 -5.73
C ARG A 138 9.39 -7.79 -6.75
N GLU A 139 8.15 -7.45 -6.41
CA GLU A 139 7.25 -6.76 -7.32
C GLU A 139 7.72 -5.35 -7.62
N THR A 140 8.27 -4.67 -6.61
CA THR A 140 8.82 -3.32 -6.79
C THR A 140 10.06 -3.34 -7.69
N GLU A 141 10.99 -4.26 -7.48
CA GLU A 141 12.18 -4.37 -8.31
C GLU A 141 11.83 -4.70 -9.75
N ALA A 142 10.86 -5.58 -9.97
CA ALA A 142 10.38 -5.90 -11.31
C ALA A 142 9.80 -4.66 -12.01
N PHE A 143 9.01 -3.87 -11.29
CA PHE A 143 8.41 -2.65 -11.84
C PHE A 143 9.47 -1.60 -12.19
N LEU A 144 10.49 -1.46 -11.35
CA LEU A 144 11.55 -0.47 -11.56
C LEU A 144 12.47 -0.79 -12.73
N LYS A 145 12.40 -1.99 -13.31
CA LYS A 145 13.15 -2.32 -14.53
C LYS A 145 12.64 -1.54 -15.74
N THR A 146 11.38 -1.12 -15.73
CA THR A 146 10.72 -0.45 -16.85
C THR A 146 10.15 0.91 -16.51
N HIS A 147 10.21 1.32 -15.24
CA HIS A 147 9.63 2.60 -14.76
C HIS A 147 10.60 3.29 -13.82
N ASP A 148 10.61 4.62 -13.87
CA ASP A 148 11.43 5.45 -12.99
C ASP A 148 10.54 6.13 -11.95
N ILE A 149 10.48 5.55 -10.75
CA ILE A 149 9.70 6.06 -9.64
C ILE A 149 10.45 5.75 -8.35
N ASP A 150 10.48 6.70 -7.40
CA ASP A 150 11.07 6.48 -6.09
C ASP A 150 10.07 5.77 -5.19
N VAL A 151 10.46 4.64 -4.62
CA VAL A 151 9.61 3.82 -3.76
C VAL A 151 10.15 3.85 -2.34
N VAL A 152 9.27 4.19 -1.41
CA VAL A 152 9.56 4.19 0.02
C VAL A 152 8.73 3.09 0.68
N PHE A 153 9.38 2.14 1.34
CA PHE A 153 8.70 1.24 2.26
C PHE A 153 8.72 1.89 3.63
N CYS A 154 7.56 2.32 4.09
CA CYS A 154 7.42 3.01 5.37
C CYS A 154 6.89 2.01 6.40
N CYS A 155 7.78 1.53 7.24
CA CYS A 155 7.45 0.54 8.26
C CYS A 155 7.17 1.25 9.57
N PHE A 156 6.04 0.93 10.19
CA PHE A 156 5.70 1.52 11.49
C PHE A 156 6.59 0.97 12.60
N LEU A 157 6.91 -0.34 12.55
CA LEU A 157 7.73 -1.01 13.56
C LEU A 157 9.17 -1.16 13.08
N GLU A 158 10.12 -0.98 14.02
CA GLU A 158 11.54 -1.19 13.74
C GLU A 158 11.85 -2.60 13.26
N TYR A 159 11.21 -3.60 13.84
CA TYR A 159 11.37 -5.00 13.45
C TYR A 159 11.07 -5.20 11.97
N ASP A 160 9.99 -4.62 11.48
CA ASP A 160 9.59 -4.74 10.07
C ASP A 160 10.59 -4.03 9.15
N ALA A 161 11.05 -2.83 9.55
CA ALA A 161 12.03 -2.08 8.78
C ALA A 161 13.34 -2.86 8.62
N ARG A 162 13.79 -3.55 9.66
CA ARG A 162 15.00 -4.36 9.61
C ARG A 162 14.88 -5.53 8.65
N ILE A 163 13.70 -6.15 8.57
CA ILE A 163 13.45 -7.23 7.62
C ILE A 163 13.59 -6.73 6.18
N TYR A 164 13.00 -5.58 5.87
CA TYR A 164 13.11 -4.97 4.55
C TYR A 164 14.57 -4.60 4.21
N GLU A 165 15.26 -3.99 5.15
CA GLU A 165 16.67 -3.62 4.96
C GLU A 165 17.53 -4.83 4.66
N LYS A 166 17.33 -5.91 5.39
CA LYS A 166 18.07 -7.16 5.23
C LYS A 166 17.82 -7.78 3.85
N LEU A 167 16.57 -7.75 3.38
CA LEU A 167 16.22 -8.26 2.06
C LEU A 167 16.89 -7.48 0.93
N LEU A 168 16.93 -6.15 1.05
CA LEU A 168 17.57 -5.31 0.05
C LEU A 168 19.07 -5.49 0.03
N GLN A 169 19.70 -5.74 1.18
CA GLN A 169 21.13 -6.05 1.25
C GLN A 169 21.46 -7.42 0.68
N GLY A 170 20.59 -8.40 0.89
CA GLY A 170 20.78 -9.78 0.43
C GLY A 170 20.65 -9.95 -1.09
N VAL A 171 20.10 -8.98 -1.80
CA VAL A 171 19.91 -8.99 -3.26
C VAL A 171 21.18 -8.55 -3.99
N LYS A 172 22.15 -8.08 -3.27
CA LYS A 172 23.46 -7.75 -3.82
C LYS A 172 24.35 -9.01 -3.90
#